data_9ab28b96b244fcc92c11db479449954d
#
_entry.id   9ab28b96b244fcc92c11db479449954d
#
_cell.length_a   1.000
_cell.length_b   1.000
_cell.length_c   1.000
_cell.angle_alpha   90.00
_cell.angle_beta   90.00
_cell.angle_gamma   90.00
#
_symmetry.space_group_name_H-M   'P 1'
#
loop_
_entity.id
_entity.type
_entity.pdbx_description
1 polymer ?
#
loop_
_entity_poly.entity_id
_entity_poly.type
_entity_poly.pdbx_seq_one_letter_code
_entity_poly.pdbx_strand_id
1 'polypeptide(L)'
;MSAGGRLVPLTGAGWEDDAPGIRARAIEGVDGRRFAIVEYGPGAARTDWCLDGHYGMVLEGEIEYLFEDGSPPLRVAAGDALWLLGGGPAHQGHNVADGATTLFLIDPV
;
A
#
# COMPACT_ATOMS: atom_id res chain seq x y z
N MET A 1 11.65 9.69 26.93
CA MET A 1 10.47 9.64 26.05
C MET A 1 10.45 10.89 25.17
N SER A 2 10.28 10.73 23.90
CA SER A 2 10.13 11.86 23.01
C SER A 2 8.74 12.46 23.19
N ALA A 3 8.67 13.77 23.36
CA ALA A 3 7.40 14.47 23.53
C ALA A 3 6.76 14.86 22.18
N GLY A 4 7.53 14.87 21.09
CA GLY A 4 7.09 15.38 19.80
C GLY A 4 7.04 14.37 18.65
N GLY A 5 7.47 13.14 18.89
CA GLY A 5 7.46 12.16 17.81
C GLY A 5 8.11 10.83 18.19
N ARG A 6 8.06 9.88 17.30
CA ARG A 6 8.72 8.58 17.47
C ARG A 6 9.17 8.03 16.13
N LEU A 7 10.23 7.25 16.18
CA LEU A 7 10.66 6.46 15.04
C LEU A 7 9.68 5.28 14.84
N VAL A 8 9.31 5.02 13.60
CA VAL A 8 8.57 3.82 13.22
C VAL A 8 9.53 2.96 12.40
N PRO A 9 10.17 1.95 13.01
CA PRO A 9 11.33 1.26 12.41
C PRO A 9 10.90 0.18 11.42
N LEU A 10 10.37 0.56 10.27
CA LEU A 10 9.90 -0.38 9.25
C LEU A 10 11.01 -1.29 8.72
N THR A 11 12.26 -0.80 8.66
CA THR A 11 13.39 -1.63 8.23
C THR A 11 13.72 -2.75 9.22
N GLY A 12 13.30 -2.62 10.46
CA GLY A 12 13.43 -3.66 11.48
C GLY A 12 12.28 -4.65 11.50
N ALA A 13 11.20 -4.38 10.81
CA ALA A 13 10.08 -5.29 10.71
C ALA A 13 10.37 -6.39 9.68
N GLY A 14 10.02 -7.63 9.99
CA GLY A 14 10.19 -8.75 9.07
C GLY A 14 9.22 -8.68 7.89
N TRP A 15 9.66 -9.16 6.73
CA TRP A 15 8.77 -9.34 5.60
C TRP A 15 7.83 -10.51 5.84
N GLU A 16 6.56 -10.32 5.50
CA GLU A 16 5.54 -11.36 5.52
C GLU A 16 4.85 -11.41 4.16
N ASP A 17 4.52 -12.63 3.71
CA ASP A 17 3.73 -12.79 2.50
C ASP A 17 2.32 -12.30 2.75
N ASP A 18 1.81 -11.48 1.83
CA ASP A 18 0.49 -10.87 1.95
C ASP A 18 -0.47 -11.45 0.90
N ALA A 19 0.06 -11.76 -0.28
CA ALA A 19 -0.63 -12.43 -1.37
C ALA A 19 0.44 -12.98 -2.33
N PRO A 20 0.09 -13.81 -3.32
CA PRO A 20 1.07 -14.30 -4.28
C PRO A 20 1.82 -13.15 -4.96
N GLY A 21 3.15 -13.14 -4.81
CA GLY A 21 4.01 -12.09 -5.37
C GLY A 21 3.99 -10.76 -4.63
N ILE A 22 3.29 -10.67 -3.51
CA ILE A 22 3.15 -9.44 -2.74
C ILE A 22 3.57 -9.72 -1.30
N ARG A 23 4.47 -8.88 -0.77
CA ARG A 23 4.91 -8.97 0.61
C ARG A 23 4.88 -7.62 1.28
N ALA A 24 4.81 -7.63 2.60
CA ALA A 24 4.75 -6.42 3.38
C ALA A 24 5.62 -6.53 4.63
N ARG A 25 6.14 -5.40 5.07
CA ARG A 25 6.65 -5.22 6.43
C ARG A 25 5.87 -4.10 7.07
N ALA A 26 5.40 -4.30 8.29
CA ALA A 26 4.46 -3.38 8.89
C ALA A 26 4.67 -3.23 10.39
N ILE A 27 4.28 -2.08 10.91
CA ILE A 27 4.20 -1.80 12.34
C ILE A 27 2.81 -1.26 12.61
N GLU A 28 2.09 -1.92 13.52
CA GLU A 28 0.76 -1.52 13.92
C GLU A 28 0.78 -0.72 15.22
N GLY A 29 -0.32 -0.04 15.52
CA GLY A 29 -0.50 0.67 16.76
C GLY A 29 0.23 2.02 16.83
N VAL A 30 0.60 2.59 15.71
CA VAL A 30 1.20 3.93 15.65
C VAL A 30 0.05 4.93 15.56
N ASP A 31 -0.32 5.51 16.68
CA ASP A 31 -1.50 6.37 16.77
C ASP A 31 -2.77 5.69 16.23
N GLY A 32 -2.92 4.39 16.55
CA GLY A 32 -4.02 3.57 16.08
C GLY A 32 -3.94 3.18 14.59
N ARG A 33 -2.86 3.48 13.90
CA ARG A 33 -2.70 3.23 12.46
C ARG A 33 -1.67 2.15 12.19
N ARG A 34 -1.77 1.55 11.01
CA ARG A 34 -0.77 0.62 10.50
C ARG A 34 0.10 1.33 9.47
N PHE A 35 1.41 1.31 9.69
CA PHE A 35 2.40 1.80 8.74
C PHE A 35 3.03 0.59 8.05
N ALA A 36 3.12 0.61 6.73
CA ALA A 36 3.63 -0.53 5.98
C ALA A 36 4.47 -0.11 4.78
N ILE A 37 5.45 -0.95 4.46
CA ILE A 37 6.08 -0.99 3.15
C ILE A 37 5.51 -2.23 2.46
N VAL A 38 4.94 -2.06 1.28
CA VAL A 38 4.36 -3.15 0.49
C VAL A 38 5.12 -3.27 -0.82
N GLU A 39 5.54 -4.48 -1.16
CA GLU A 39 6.27 -4.74 -2.39
C GLU A 39 5.47 -5.71 -3.25
N TYR A 40 5.17 -5.27 -4.46
CA TYR A 40 4.58 -6.08 -5.51
C TYR A 40 5.69 -6.53 -6.45
N GLY A 41 5.90 -7.83 -6.58
CA GLY A 41 6.81 -8.37 -7.60
C GLY A 41 6.32 -8.11 -9.02
N PRO A 42 7.15 -8.36 -10.04
CA PRO A 42 6.75 -8.18 -11.44
C PRO A 42 5.47 -8.94 -11.76
N GLY A 43 4.50 -8.25 -12.35
CA GLY A 43 3.22 -8.82 -12.73
C GLY A 43 2.28 -9.17 -11.58
N ALA A 44 2.66 -8.90 -10.34
CA ALA A 44 1.81 -9.23 -9.18
C ALA A 44 0.55 -8.38 -9.17
N ALA A 45 -0.55 -9.01 -8.80
CA ALA A 45 -1.85 -8.36 -8.73
C ALA A 45 -2.66 -8.94 -7.58
N ARG A 46 -3.40 -8.09 -6.90
CA ARG A 46 -4.40 -8.53 -5.92
C ARG A 46 -5.57 -9.16 -6.65
N THR A 47 -6.15 -10.19 -6.05
CA THR A 47 -7.33 -10.87 -6.58
C THR A 47 -8.58 -10.55 -5.78
N ASP A 48 -8.42 -10.05 -4.57
CA ASP A 48 -9.53 -9.69 -3.69
C ASP A 48 -9.80 -8.18 -3.75
N TRP A 49 -11.06 -7.82 -3.57
CA TRP A 49 -11.48 -6.44 -3.45
C TRP A 49 -11.31 -5.97 -2.01
N CYS A 50 -10.70 -4.80 -1.82
CA CYS A 50 -10.42 -4.23 -0.51
C CYS A 50 -11.28 -2.98 -0.28
N LEU A 51 -11.92 -2.93 0.88
CA LEU A 51 -12.71 -1.77 1.31
C LEU A 51 -11.95 -0.84 2.27
N ASP A 52 -10.75 -1.24 2.67
CA ASP A 52 -9.95 -0.44 3.60
C ASP A 52 -9.36 0.77 2.89
N GLY A 53 -9.42 1.91 3.54
CA GLY A 53 -8.76 3.11 3.03
C GLY A 53 -7.25 3.05 3.21
N HIS A 54 -6.52 3.68 2.29
CA HIS A 54 -5.07 3.82 2.41
C HIS A 54 -4.66 5.20 1.94
N TYR A 55 -3.59 5.72 2.50
CA TYR A 55 -2.88 6.85 1.90
C TYR A 55 -1.38 6.63 2.05
N GLY A 56 -0.63 7.14 1.11
CA GLY A 56 0.81 6.94 1.10
C GLY A 56 1.45 7.42 -0.19
N MET A 57 2.51 6.74 -0.58
CA MET A 57 3.33 7.14 -1.70
C MET A 57 3.89 5.90 -2.40
N VAL A 58 4.00 5.98 -3.72
CA VAL A 58 4.76 5.00 -4.51
C VAL A 58 6.23 5.40 -4.42
N LEU A 59 7.06 4.50 -3.91
CA LEU A 59 8.49 4.72 -3.75
C LEU A 59 9.27 4.28 -4.97
N GLU A 60 8.81 3.22 -5.64
CA GLU A 60 9.43 2.66 -6.84
C GLU A 60 8.36 1.99 -7.69
N GLY A 61 8.48 2.10 -9.02
CA GLY A 61 7.58 1.45 -9.94
C GLY A 61 6.32 2.25 -10.22
N GLU A 62 5.26 1.54 -10.52
CA GLU A 62 3.95 2.12 -10.84
C GLU A 62 2.85 1.12 -10.51
N ILE A 63 1.79 1.59 -9.89
CA ILE A 63 0.64 0.77 -9.52
C ILE A 63 -0.62 1.27 -10.19
N GLU A 64 -1.52 0.36 -10.55
CA GLU A 64 -2.85 0.69 -11.01
C GLU A 64 -3.88 0.09 -10.05
N TYR A 65 -4.80 0.91 -9.59
CA TYR A 65 -5.94 0.46 -8.79
C TYR A 65 -7.18 0.40 -9.66
N LEU A 66 -7.78 -0.78 -9.71
CA LEU A 66 -9.10 -0.98 -10.29
C LEU A 66 -10.15 -0.81 -9.21
N PHE A 67 -11.34 -0.36 -9.59
CA PHE A 67 -12.47 -0.17 -8.67
C PHE A 67 -13.62 -1.08 -9.04
N GLU A 68 -14.23 -1.68 -8.02
CA GLU A 68 -15.30 -2.67 -8.22
C GLU A 68 -16.53 -2.10 -8.89
N ASP A 69 -16.79 -0.80 -8.70
CA ASP A 69 -17.94 -0.12 -9.31
C ASP A 69 -17.72 0.26 -10.78
N GLY A 70 -16.56 -0.08 -11.36
CA GLY A 70 -16.22 0.24 -12.74
C GLY A 70 -15.80 1.68 -12.98
N SER A 71 -15.60 2.49 -11.94
CA SER A 71 -15.03 3.83 -12.11
C SER A 71 -13.63 3.77 -12.72
N PRO A 72 -13.17 4.87 -13.35
CA PRO A 72 -11.87 4.86 -14.04
C PRO A 72 -10.73 4.41 -13.12
N PRO A 73 -9.81 3.56 -13.62
CA PRO A 73 -8.65 3.15 -12.85
C PRO A 73 -7.78 4.32 -12.41
N LEU A 74 -7.12 4.15 -11.27
CA LEU A 74 -6.17 5.12 -10.74
C LEU A 74 -4.75 4.59 -10.95
N ARG A 75 -3.91 5.32 -11.69
CA ARG A 75 -2.49 5.02 -11.83
C ARG A 75 -1.66 6.00 -11.02
N VAL A 76 -0.69 5.46 -10.28
CA VAL A 76 0.23 6.25 -9.47
C VAL A 76 1.64 5.74 -9.71
N ALA A 77 2.53 6.63 -10.10
CA ALA A 77 3.94 6.33 -10.36
C ALA A 77 4.83 6.78 -9.19
N ALA A 78 6.07 6.28 -9.20
CA ALA A 78 7.06 6.61 -8.19
C ALA A 78 7.18 8.12 -7.99
N GLY A 79 7.19 8.56 -6.73
CA GLY A 79 7.25 9.96 -6.34
C GLY A 79 5.89 10.61 -6.09
N ASP A 80 4.81 9.99 -6.52
CA ASP A 80 3.47 10.51 -6.30
C ASP A 80 2.76 9.82 -5.14
N ALA A 81 1.88 10.56 -4.50
CA ALA A 81 1.06 10.08 -3.40
C ALA A 81 -0.26 9.51 -3.92
N LEU A 82 -0.87 8.69 -3.11
CA LEU A 82 -2.19 8.12 -3.37
C LEU A 82 -3.10 8.27 -2.15
N TRP A 83 -4.38 8.29 -2.41
CA TRP A 83 -5.40 8.26 -1.38
C TRP A 83 -6.55 7.39 -1.86
N LEU A 84 -6.81 6.31 -1.14
CA LEU A 84 -7.94 5.42 -1.39
C LEU A 84 -8.94 5.58 -0.26
N LEU A 85 -10.19 5.81 -0.62
CA LEU A 85 -11.27 6.00 0.35
C LEU A 85 -11.60 4.69 1.05
N GLY A 86 -11.80 4.75 2.36
CA GLY A 86 -12.39 3.65 3.12
C GLY A 86 -13.89 3.53 2.88
N GLY A 87 -14.40 2.31 2.93
CA GLY A 87 -15.84 2.06 2.80
C GLY A 87 -16.37 1.95 1.39
N GLY A 88 -15.52 2.11 0.39
CA GLY A 88 -15.89 1.89 -1.00
C GLY A 88 -15.78 3.13 -1.89
N PRO A 89 -15.75 2.97 -3.24
CA PRO A 89 -15.77 1.64 -3.88
C PRO A 89 -14.55 0.81 -3.51
N ALA A 90 -14.71 -0.50 -3.49
CA ALA A 90 -13.61 -1.42 -3.22
C ALA A 90 -12.56 -1.32 -4.33
N HIS A 91 -11.30 -1.51 -3.96
CA HIS A 91 -10.17 -1.39 -4.89
C HIS A 91 -9.33 -2.66 -4.94
N GLN A 92 -8.52 -2.75 -5.99
CA GLN A 92 -7.63 -3.88 -6.24
C GLN A 92 -6.37 -3.37 -6.93
N GLY A 93 -5.21 -3.55 -6.28
CA GLY A 93 -3.94 -3.05 -6.79
C GLY A 93 -3.27 -4.03 -7.74
N HIS A 94 -2.70 -3.51 -8.83
CA HIS A 94 -1.97 -4.27 -9.84
C HIS A 94 -0.64 -3.59 -10.14
N ASN A 95 0.44 -4.34 -10.11
CA ASN A 95 1.75 -3.84 -10.53
C ASN A 95 1.78 -3.74 -12.06
N VAL A 96 1.92 -2.53 -12.58
CA VAL A 96 1.99 -2.26 -14.02
C VAL A 96 3.38 -1.84 -14.48
N ALA A 97 4.36 -1.87 -13.58
CA ALA A 97 5.76 -1.64 -13.93
C ALA A 97 6.41 -2.92 -14.45
N ASP A 98 7.54 -2.78 -15.16
CA ASP A 98 8.32 -3.93 -15.63
C ASP A 98 9.01 -4.67 -14.48
N GLY A 99 9.43 -3.95 -13.45
CA GLY A 99 10.05 -4.51 -12.26
C GLY A 99 9.10 -4.52 -11.06
N ALA A 100 9.68 -4.54 -9.87
CA ALA A 100 8.90 -4.47 -8.64
C ALA A 100 8.31 -3.07 -8.44
N THR A 101 7.19 -3.01 -7.76
CA THR A 101 6.60 -1.75 -7.28
C THR A 101 6.56 -1.77 -5.77
N THR A 102 7.09 -0.71 -5.16
CA THR A 102 7.18 -0.55 -3.72
C THR A 102 6.38 0.67 -3.29
N LEU A 103 5.54 0.48 -2.30
CA LEU A 103 4.70 1.53 -1.73
C LEU A 103 4.96 1.68 -0.25
N PHE A 104 4.85 2.93 0.23
CA PHE A 104 4.65 3.21 1.63
C PHE A 104 3.18 3.53 1.85
N LEU A 105 2.52 2.81 2.75
CA LEU A 105 1.10 2.97 3.03
C LEU A 105 0.85 3.19 4.51
N ILE A 106 -0.10 4.07 4.80
CA ILE A 106 -0.66 4.24 6.13
C ILE A 106 -2.14 3.86 6.04
N ASP A 107 -2.52 2.89 6.83
CA ASP A 107 -3.92 2.49 6.95
C ASP A 107 -4.55 3.27 8.11
N PRO A 108 -5.56 4.11 7.84
CA PRO A 108 -6.29 4.76 8.93
C PRO A 108 -7.03 3.71 9.75
N VAL A 109 -7.29 4.07 10.98
CA VAL A 109 -8.00 3.22 11.93
C VAL A 109 -9.45 3.02 11.50
#